data_1292de3e767aca8387e2d439e26d71c7
#
_entry.id   1292de3e767aca8387e2d439e26d71c7
#
_cell.length_a   1.000
_cell.length_b   1.000
_cell.length_c   1.000
_cell.angle_alpha   90.00
_cell.angle_beta   90.00
_cell.angle_gamma   90.00
#
_symmetry.space_group_name_H-M   'P 1'
#
loop_
_entity.id
_entity.type
_entity.pdbx_description
1 polymer ?
#
loop_
_entity_poly.entity_id
_entity_poly.type
_entity_poly.pdbx_seq_one_letter_code
_entity_poly.pdbx_strand_id
1 'polypeptide(L)'
;MFDSLFTSVLQTESTAASLTSGAFLACTLASLVLGVVIALVYMFRHEYSKNFVVTLALLPLIVQVVITLVNGNLGAGIAVMGVFNLVRFRSIPGTAKDIGAVFMAMAIGLATGMGYLWLAALFTLIVGIANVVLVLSPLGAGTGKPAERSLKVSIPEDMNYAGAFDDIFERYTTTAKLISARTTNMGSLYQLDYHITLKSPDEEKKLMDAVRTRNGNLSVQCGMVIADSTRL
;
A
#
# COMPACT_ATOMS: atom_id res chain seq x y z
N MET A 1 9.69 3.76 37.23
CA MET A 1 9.87 2.74 36.18
C MET A 1 9.41 3.21 34.79
N PHE A 2 8.35 4.03 34.67
CA PHE A 2 7.95 4.60 33.37
C PHE A 2 8.82 5.79 32.91
N ASP A 3 9.41 6.56 33.84
CA ASP A 3 10.23 7.73 33.49
C ASP A 3 11.50 7.36 32.71
N SER A 4 12.06 6.19 32.90
CA SER A 4 13.23 5.72 32.17
C SER A 4 12.92 5.41 30.67
N LEU A 5 11.67 5.22 30.30
CA LEU A 5 11.25 5.02 28.90
C LEU A 5 11.34 6.30 28.06
N PHE A 6 11.32 7.47 28.73
CA PHE A 6 11.35 8.77 28.08
C PHE A 6 12.70 9.47 28.17
N THR A 7 13.70 8.83 28.76
CA THR A 7 15.07 9.39 28.79
C THR A 7 15.76 9.16 27.44
N SER A 8 16.25 10.27 26.86
CA SER A 8 17.04 10.21 25.64
C SER A 8 18.47 9.76 25.94
N VAL A 9 19.00 8.81 25.20
CA VAL A 9 20.39 8.34 25.27
C VAL A 9 21.38 9.41 24.81
N LEU A 10 20.91 10.44 24.08
CA LEU A 10 21.72 11.53 23.56
C LEU A 10 21.83 12.74 24.52
N GLN A 11 20.98 12.80 25.55
CA GLN A 11 21.03 13.84 26.58
C GLN A 11 21.93 13.40 27.73
N THR A 12 23.19 13.82 27.70
CA THR A 12 24.04 13.83 28.88
C THR A 12 23.97 15.22 29.48
N GLU A 13 23.72 15.31 30.78
CA GLU A 13 23.70 16.58 31.54
C GLU A 13 25.03 17.32 31.35
N SER A 14 25.04 18.31 30.53
CA SER A 14 25.87 19.52 30.45
C SER A 14 26.16 19.92 29.01
N THR A 15 25.67 21.13 28.69
CA THR A 15 26.21 22.09 27.72
C THR A 15 27.03 21.56 26.54
N ALA A 16 26.44 21.62 25.36
CA ALA A 16 26.95 21.24 24.06
C ALA A 16 26.87 19.73 23.81
N ALA A 17 25.92 19.36 22.96
CA ALA A 17 25.71 17.99 22.48
C ALA A 17 26.98 17.45 21.80
N SER A 18 27.93 17.00 22.56
CA SER A 18 28.97 16.11 22.05
C SER A 18 28.31 14.77 21.77
N LEU A 19 27.97 14.55 20.52
CA LEU A 19 27.54 13.25 20.03
C LEU A 19 28.63 12.24 20.42
N THR A 20 28.43 11.53 21.51
CA THR A 20 29.32 10.43 21.87
C THR A 20 29.22 9.41 20.75
N SER A 21 30.32 9.14 20.07
CA SER A 21 30.34 8.22 18.90
C SER A 21 29.67 6.87 19.19
N GLY A 22 29.75 6.40 20.44
CA GLY A 22 29.06 5.20 20.88
C GLY A 22 27.53 5.31 20.91
N ALA A 23 26.98 6.43 21.37
CA ALA A 23 25.54 6.67 21.39
C ALA A 23 24.97 6.77 19.97
N PHE A 24 25.68 7.45 19.08
CA PHE A 24 25.31 7.53 17.66
C PHE A 24 25.27 6.15 17.01
N LEU A 25 26.32 5.34 17.20
CA LEU A 25 26.36 3.97 16.68
C LEU A 25 25.23 3.11 17.26
N ALA A 26 24.92 3.22 18.54
CA ALA A 26 23.81 2.51 19.16
C ALA A 26 22.46 2.89 18.53
N CYS A 27 22.19 4.18 18.32
CA CYS A 27 20.99 4.66 17.65
C CYS A 27 20.90 4.18 16.18
N THR A 28 22.03 4.18 15.47
CA THR A 28 22.14 3.72 14.08
C THR A 28 21.84 2.23 13.95
N LEU A 29 22.43 1.40 14.80
CA LEU A 29 22.18 -0.04 14.83
C LEU A 29 20.73 -0.34 15.22
N ALA A 30 20.20 0.34 16.24
CA ALA A 30 18.81 0.17 16.66
C ALA A 30 17.84 0.55 15.54
N SER A 31 18.08 1.67 14.85
CA SER A 31 17.28 2.13 13.72
C SER A 31 17.27 1.10 12.57
N LEU A 32 18.42 0.53 12.24
CA LEU A 32 18.54 -0.50 11.22
C LEU A 32 17.77 -1.79 11.61
N VAL A 33 17.96 -2.26 12.86
CA VAL A 33 17.25 -3.46 13.35
C VAL A 33 15.73 -3.25 13.33
N LEU A 34 15.25 -2.13 13.85
CA LEU A 34 13.82 -1.82 13.85
C LEU A 34 13.28 -1.64 12.42
N GLY A 35 14.06 -1.09 11.49
CA GLY A 35 13.72 -1.00 10.08
C GLY A 35 13.54 -2.36 9.43
N VAL A 36 14.43 -3.31 9.73
CA VAL A 36 14.29 -4.70 9.27
C VAL A 36 13.05 -5.37 9.87
N VAL A 37 12.77 -5.14 11.15
CA VAL A 37 11.56 -5.68 11.81
C VAL A 37 10.29 -5.19 11.11
N ILE A 38 10.20 -3.89 10.78
CA ILE A 38 9.05 -3.35 10.04
C ILE A 38 8.94 -3.96 8.66
N ALA A 39 10.07 -4.08 7.94
CA ALA A 39 10.08 -4.69 6.63
C ALA A 39 9.56 -6.14 6.67
N LEU A 40 9.92 -6.92 7.69
CA LEU A 40 9.40 -8.27 7.92
C LEU A 40 7.89 -8.27 8.22
N VAL A 41 7.42 -7.36 9.07
CA VAL A 41 5.98 -7.20 9.37
C VAL A 41 5.21 -6.82 8.11
N TYR A 42 5.76 -5.94 7.27
CA TYR A 42 5.15 -5.53 6.00
C TYR A 42 5.04 -6.69 5.00
N MET A 43 6.07 -7.55 4.91
CA MET A 43 6.09 -8.73 4.04
C MET A 43 5.05 -9.78 4.43
N PHE A 44 4.54 -9.73 5.66
CA PHE A 44 3.59 -10.72 6.16
C PHE A 44 2.27 -10.65 5.39
N ARG A 45 1.93 -11.74 4.66
CA ARG A 45 0.70 -11.87 3.85
C ARG A 45 0.47 -10.78 2.81
N HIS A 46 1.54 -10.27 2.18
CA HIS A 46 1.44 -9.21 1.18
C HIS A 46 2.21 -9.54 -0.09
N GLU A 47 1.67 -9.14 -1.24
CA GLU A 47 2.45 -9.04 -2.47
C GLU A 47 3.33 -7.78 -2.35
N TYR A 48 4.64 -7.95 -2.42
CA TYR A 48 5.60 -6.87 -2.23
C TYR A 48 6.63 -6.79 -3.35
N SER A 49 7.09 -5.57 -3.63
CA SER A 49 8.26 -5.37 -4.48
C SER A 49 9.52 -5.44 -3.63
N LYS A 50 10.52 -6.22 -4.07
CA LYS A 50 11.81 -6.33 -3.39
C LYS A 50 12.46 -4.96 -3.14
N ASN A 51 12.38 -4.08 -4.13
CA ASN A 51 12.97 -2.74 -4.04
C ASN A 51 12.29 -1.90 -2.95
N PHE A 52 10.96 -1.99 -2.82
CA PHE A 52 10.23 -1.27 -1.78
C PHE A 52 10.60 -1.76 -0.38
N VAL A 53 10.69 -3.09 -0.18
CA VAL A 53 11.05 -3.69 1.11
C VAL A 53 12.44 -3.23 1.56
N VAL A 54 13.43 -3.22 0.65
CA VAL A 54 14.79 -2.73 0.94
C VAL A 54 14.77 -1.25 1.32
N THR A 55 14.03 -0.43 0.57
CA THR A 55 13.88 0.99 0.88
C THR A 55 13.23 1.20 2.25
N LEU A 56 12.17 0.44 2.55
CA LEU A 56 11.46 0.51 3.83
C LEU A 56 12.37 0.14 5.02
N ALA A 57 13.22 -0.87 4.85
CA ALA A 57 14.18 -1.27 5.88
C ALA A 57 15.26 -0.21 6.16
N LEU A 58 15.69 0.53 5.12
CA LEU A 58 16.71 1.56 5.23
C LEU A 58 16.16 2.94 5.64
N LEU A 59 14.86 3.16 5.43
CA LEU A 59 14.25 4.46 5.67
C LEU A 59 14.40 4.99 7.10
N PRO A 60 14.22 4.18 8.17
CA PRO A 60 14.45 4.63 9.54
C PRO A 60 15.88 5.10 9.77
N LEU A 61 16.85 4.40 9.19
CA LEU A 61 18.27 4.76 9.28
C LEU A 61 18.54 6.12 8.65
N ILE A 62 18.02 6.38 7.47
CA ILE A 62 18.17 7.65 6.77
C ILE A 62 17.56 8.80 7.60
N VAL A 63 16.33 8.60 8.09
CA VAL A 63 15.63 9.60 8.90
C VAL A 63 16.36 9.83 10.22
N GLN A 64 16.86 8.78 10.87
CA GLN A 64 17.65 8.86 12.11
C GLN A 64 18.87 9.77 11.94
N VAL A 65 19.66 9.57 10.89
CA VAL A 65 20.85 10.39 10.61
C VAL A 65 20.46 11.86 10.40
N VAL A 66 19.43 12.12 9.58
CA VAL A 66 18.94 13.47 9.31
C VAL A 66 18.49 14.17 10.59
N ILE A 67 17.71 13.50 11.43
CA ILE A 67 17.21 14.08 12.69
C ILE A 67 18.34 14.31 13.68
N THR A 68 19.31 13.41 13.77
CA THR A 68 20.47 13.60 14.64
C THR A 68 21.29 14.81 14.22
N LEU A 69 21.43 15.08 12.92
CA LEU A 69 22.15 16.27 12.42
C LEU A 69 21.39 17.58 12.67
N VAL A 70 20.06 17.52 12.68
CA VAL A 70 19.19 18.69 12.93
C VAL A 70 19.01 18.97 14.42
N ASN A 71 19.19 17.95 15.26
CA ASN A 71 18.92 18.05 16.69
C ASN A 71 19.75 19.17 17.34
N GLY A 72 19.04 20.12 17.98
CA GLY A 72 19.65 21.30 18.60
C GLY A 72 19.97 22.47 17.66
N ASN A 73 19.73 22.36 16.36
CA ASN A 73 20.00 23.44 15.40
C ASN A 73 18.75 23.79 14.55
N LEU A 74 18.04 24.86 14.94
CA LEU A 74 16.86 25.35 14.24
C LEU A 74 17.14 25.71 12.77
N GLY A 75 18.31 26.27 12.47
CA GLY A 75 18.72 26.63 11.11
C GLY A 75 18.86 25.41 10.21
N ALA A 76 19.50 24.35 10.71
CA ALA A 76 19.60 23.08 10.01
C ALA A 76 18.20 22.45 9.77
N GLY A 77 17.29 22.54 10.75
CA GLY A 77 15.91 22.07 10.63
C GLY A 77 15.16 22.74 9.48
N ILE A 78 15.25 24.05 9.36
CA ILE A 78 14.60 24.81 8.27
C ILE A 78 15.23 24.45 6.91
N ALA A 79 16.56 24.31 6.85
CA ALA A 79 17.26 23.93 5.62
C ALA A 79 16.84 22.53 5.14
N VAL A 80 16.78 21.55 6.04
CA VAL A 80 16.33 20.18 5.73
C VAL A 80 14.87 20.18 5.26
N MET A 81 13.98 20.94 5.91
CA MET A 81 12.59 21.08 5.47
C MET A 81 12.50 21.64 4.05
N GLY A 82 13.32 22.64 3.72
CA GLY A 82 13.42 23.21 2.37
C GLY A 82 13.85 22.18 1.33
N VAL A 83 14.88 21.39 1.63
CA VAL A 83 15.38 20.33 0.73
C VAL A 83 14.33 19.25 0.51
N PHE A 84 13.65 18.77 1.57
CA PHE A 84 12.60 17.77 1.43
C PHE A 84 11.39 18.27 0.62
N ASN A 85 11.05 19.56 0.68
CA ASN A 85 10.01 20.14 -0.18
C ASN A 85 10.38 20.15 -1.67
N LEU A 86 11.66 20.18 -2.01
CA LEU A 86 12.14 20.10 -3.40
C LEU A 86 12.08 18.65 -3.93
N VAL A 87 12.22 17.66 -3.05
CA VAL A 87 12.10 16.24 -3.40
C VAL A 87 10.62 15.88 -3.51
N ARG A 88 9.99 16.28 -4.59
CA ARG A 88 8.64 15.87 -4.90
C ARG A 88 8.64 14.39 -5.29
N PHE A 89 8.13 13.54 -4.43
CA PHE A 89 7.89 12.13 -4.77
C PHE A 89 6.85 12.06 -5.90
N ARG A 90 7.33 12.18 -7.13
CA ARG A 90 6.52 12.05 -8.35
C ARG A 90 6.41 10.58 -8.76
N SER A 91 6.34 9.69 -7.80
CA SER A 91 6.28 8.26 -8.05
C SER A 91 4.85 7.75 -8.03
N ILE A 92 4.68 6.62 -8.67
CA ILE A 92 3.48 5.80 -8.76
C ILE A 92 2.73 5.83 -7.42
N PRO A 93 1.43 6.13 -7.39
CA PRO A 93 0.67 6.09 -6.17
C PRO A 93 0.79 4.70 -5.55
N GLY A 94 1.49 4.60 -4.43
CA GLY A 94 1.54 3.39 -3.62
C GLY A 94 0.17 3.10 -3.03
N THR A 95 -0.04 1.87 -2.61
CA THR A 95 -1.26 1.52 -1.88
C THR A 95 -1.31 2.27 -0.54
N ALA A 96 -2.51 2.43 0.05
CA ALA A 96 -2.66 3.04 1.37
C ALA A 96 -1.77 2.36 2.43
N LYS A 97 -1.50 1.06 2.27
CA LYS A 97 -0.61 0.28 3.14
C LYS A 97 0.86 0.66 2.97
N ASP A 98 1.31 0.92 1.74
CA ASP A 98 2.68 1.37 1.46
C ASP A 98 2.94 2.71 2.13
N ILE A 99 1.97 3.63 2.01
CA ILE A 99 2.03 4.94 2.65
C ILE A 99 2.11 4.78 4.17
N GLY A 100 1.24 3.95 4.77
CA GLY A 100 1.26 3.68 6.22
C GLY A 100 2.60 3.08 6.70
N ALA A 101 3.18 2.15 5.94
CA ALA A 101 4.48 1.55 6.26
C ALA A 101 5.62 2.58 6.22
N VAL A 102 5.61 3.48 5.23
CA VAL A 102 6.57 4.58 5.12
C VAL A 102 6.46 5.53 6.32
N PHE A 103 5.24 5.94 6.71
CA PHE A 103 5.04 6.79 7.89
C PHE A 103 5.51 6.11 9.18
N MET A 104 5.26 4.83 9.34
CA MET A 104 5.74 4.05 10.48
C MET A 104 7.28 4.02 10.53
N ALA A 105 7.94 3.78 9.40
CA ALA A 105 9.39 3.79 9.29
C ALA A 105 9.98 5.17 9.61
N MET A 106 9.34 6.25 9.14
CA MET A 106 9.76 7.62 9.47
C MET A 106 9.62 7.93 10.96
N ALA A 107 8.52 7.52 11.61
CA ALA A 107 8.31 7.75 13.03
C ALA A 107 9.40 7.05 13.89
N ILE A 108 9.82 5.86 13.50
CA ILE A 108 10.91 5.15 14.18
C ILE A 108 12.24 5.86 13.98
N GLY A 109 12.54 6.29 12.75
CA GLY A 109 13.75 7.06 12.48
C GLY A 109 13.80 8.38 13.25
N LEU A 110 12.65 9.05 13.43
CA LEU A 110 12.52 10.25 14.24
C LEU A 110 12.83 9.95 15.74
N ALA A 111 12.22 8.90 16.29
CA ALA A 111 12.41 8.53 17.69
C ALA A 111 13.86 8.12 17.99
N THR A 112 14.45 7.28 17.12
CA THR A 112 15.85 6.87 17.24
C THR A 112 16.83 8.02 17.01
N GLY A 113 16.53 8.97 16.11
CA GLY A 113 17.31 10.17 15.85
C GLY A 113 17.35 11.14 17.03
N MET A 114 16.27 11.18 17.82
CA MET A 114 16.21 11.91 19.08
C MET A 114 16.79 11.14 20.27
N GLY A 115 17.23 9.90 20.08
CA GLY A 115 17.80 9.06 21.12
C GLY A 115 16.79 8.29 21.99
N TYR A 116 15.50 8.34 21.67
CA TYR A 116 14.45 7.61 22.40
C TYR A 116 14.32 6.15 21.94
N LEU A 117 15.35 5.35 22.20
CA LEU A 117 15.41 3.95 21.70
C LEU A 117 14.29 3.08 22.23
N TRP A 118 13.98 3.19 23.54
CA TRP A 118 12.90 2.44 24.17
C TRP A 118 11.53 2.79 23.60
N LEU A 119 11.29 4.08 23.35
CA LEU A 119 10.06 4.54 22.74
C LEU A 119 9.92 3.99 21.32
N ALA A 120 11.00 4.01 20.53
CA ALA A 120 11.01 3.47 19.18
C ALA A 120 10.72 1.94 19.18
N ALA A 121 11.34 1.20 20.09
CA ALA A 121 11.14 -0.25 20.24
C ALA A 121 9.69 -0.57 20.65
N LEU A 122 9.17 0.14 21.66
CA LEU A 122 7.79 -0.03 22.13
C LEU A 122 6.78 0.31 21.04
N PHE A 123 6.98 1.42 20.33
CA PHE A 123 6.12 1.83 19.21
C PHE A 123 6.12 0.77 18.10
N THR A 124 7.29 0.27 17.71
CA THR A 124 7.42 -0.78 16.69
C THR A 124 6.70 -2.06 17.09
N LEU A 125 6.81 -2.45 18.36
CA LEU A 125 6.14 -3.62 18.90
C LEU A 125 4.62 -3.47 18.84
N ILE A 126 4.09 -2.36 19.37
CA ILE A 126 2.65 -2.09 19.42
C ILE A 126 2.07 -2.05 18.01
N VAL A 127 2.66 -1.24 17.11
CA VAL A 127 2.14 -1.07 15.74
C VAL A 127 2.35 -2.34 14.92
N GLY A 128 3.47 -3.05 15.11
CA GLY A 128 3.72 -4.34 14.48
C GLY A 128 2.68 -5.39 14.85
N ILE A 129 2.39 -5.55 16.15
CA ILE A 129 1.34 -6.47 16.64
C ILE A 129 -0.03 -6.04 16.11
N ALA A 130 -0.37 -4.75 16.21
CA ALA A 130 -1.64 -4.23 15.70
C ALA A 130 -1.80 -4.51 14.19
N ASN A 131 -0.75 -4.31 13.40
CA ASN A 131 -0.76 -4.61 11.96
C ASN A 131 -1.03 -6.09 11.71
N VAL A 132 -0.31 -7.00 12.38
CA VAL A 132 -0.50 -8.45 12.24
C VAL A 132 -1.92 -8.86 12.66
N VAL A 133 -2.41 -8.36 13.79
CA VAL A 133 -3.79 -8.64 14.28
C VAL A 133 -4.84 -8.15 13.28
N LEU A 134 -4.70 -6.94 12.75
CA LEU A 134 -5.63 -6.39 11.76
C LEU A 134 -5.60 -7.16 10.44
N VAL A 135 -4.43 -7.60 9.98
CA VAL A 135 -4.28 -8.43 8.78
C VAL A 135 -4.88 -9.83 8.95
N LEU A 136 -4.82 -10.39 10.16
CA LEU A 136 -5.45 -11.68 10.49
C LEU A 136 -6.95 -11.56 10.77
N SER A 137 -7.40 -10.37 11.17
CA SER A 137 -8.81 -10.10 11.41
C SER A 137 -9.60 -10.03 10.09
N PRO A 138 -10.85 -10.47 10.05
CA PRO A 138 -11.73 -10.31 8.89
C PRO A 138 -12.14 -8.85 8.65
N LEU A 139 -11.62 -7.89 9.42
CA LEU A 139 -11.88 -6.46 9.26
C LEU A 139 -11.29 -5.99 7.91
N GLY A 140 -12.16 -5.61 7.00
CA GLY A 140 -11.76 -5.15 5.67
C GLY A 140 -11.51 -6.27 4.65
N ALA A 141 -11.73 -7.54 4.99
CA ALA A 141 -11.95 -8.56 4.00
C ALA A 141 -13.21 -8.15 3.23
N GLY A 142 -13.03 -7.40 2.16
CA GLY A 142 -14.10 -7.21 1.18
C GLY A 142 -14.65 -8.60 0.89
N THR A 143 -15.96 -8.72 0.90
CA THR A 143 -16.68 -9.96 0.61
C THR A 143 -16.47 -10.37 -0.86
N GLY A 144 -15.21 -10.40 -1.31
CA GLY A 144 -14.84 -11.01 -2.57
C GLY A 144 -15.08 -12.51 -2.44
N LYS A 145 -16.33 -12.92 -2.62
CA LYS A 145 -16.64 -14.33 -2.77
C LYS A 145 -15.75 -14.86 -3.89
N PRO A 146 -15.19 -16.07 -3.77
CA PRO A 146 -14.32 -16.64 -4.80
C PRO A 146 -14.94 -16.69 -6.21
N ALA A 147 -16.23 -16.41 -6.32
CA ALA A 147 -16.99 -16.33 -7.57
C ALA A 147 -17.13 -14.91 -8.14
N GLU A 148 -16.70 -13.83 -7.43
CA GLU A 148 -16.79 -12.47 -7.96
C GLU A 148 -15.68 -12.20 -8.98
N ARG A 149 -16.08 -11.67 -10.13
CA ARG A 149 -15.19 -11.35 -11.26
C ARG A 149 -15.51 -9.96 -11.82
N SER A 150 -14.47 -9.32 -12.32
CA SER A 150 -14.58 -8.15 -13.19
C SER A 150 -14.53 -8.64 -14.63
N LEU A 151 -15.58 -8.37 -15.39
CA LEU A 151 -15.71 -8.74 -16.79
C LEU A 151 -15.68 -7.46 -17.64
N LYS A 152 -14.67 -7.35 -18.50
CA LYS A 152 -14.56 -6.25 -19.47
C LYS A 152 -14.91 -6.80 -20.86
N VAL A 153 -15.88 -6.18 -21.49
CA VAL A 153 -16.38 -6.59 -22.79
C VAL A 153 -16.25 -5.42 -23.76
N SER A 154 -15.56 -5.63 -24.88
CA SER A 154 -15.54 -4.68 -25.97
C SER A 154 -16.69 -5.01 -26.94
N ILE A 155 -17.43 -4.01 -27.38
CA ILE A 155 -18.52 -4.14 -28.36
C ILE A 155 -18.37 -3.08 -29.44
N PRO A 156 -18.90 -3.30 -30.66
CA PRO A 156 -18.95 -2.29 -31.72
C PRO A 156 -19.88 -1.12 -31.33
N GLU A 157 -19.65 0.04 -31.94
CA GLU A 157 -20.44 1.25 -31.68
C GLU A 157 -21.92 1.11 -32.07
N ASP A 158 -22.19 0.34 -33.10
CA ASP A 158 -23.53 0.10 -33.62
C ASP A 158 -24.37 -0.87 -32.78
N MET A 159 -23.72 -1.57 -31.81
CA MET A 159 -24.39 -2.52 -30.94
C MET A 159 -25.03 -1.85 -29.74
N ASN A 160 -26.36 -1.98 -29.60
CA ASN A 160 -27.02 -1.56 -28.37
C ASN A 160 -26.65 -2.53 -27.22
N TYR A 161 -25.95 -2.03 -26.22
CA TYR A 161 -25.50 -2.82 -25.07
C TYR A 161 -26.56 -3.01 -23.98
N ALA A 162 -27.68 -2.23 -24.02
CA ALA A 162 -28.75 -2.39 -23.06
C ALA A 162 -29.45 -3.73 -23.26
N GLY A 163 -29.27 -4.65 -22.31
CA GLY A 163 -29.88 -5.99 -22.37
C GLY A 163 -29.18 -6.99 -23.31
N ALA A 164 -28.10 -6.60 -24.00
CA ALA A 164 -27.45 -7.45 -24.99
C ALA A 164 -26.90 -8.78 -24.44
N PHE A 165 -26.58 -8.83 -23.16
CA PHE A 165 -25.95 -9.98 -22.50
C PHE A 165 -26.80 -10.57 -21.36
N ASP A 166 -28.03 -10.08 -21.14
CA ASP A 166 -28.84 -10.44 -19.97
C ASP A 166 -29.13 -11.93 -19.92
N ASP A 167 -29.47 -12.59 -21.03
CA ASP A 167 -29.70 -14.01 -21.11
C ASP A 167 -28.44 -14.85 -20.82
N ILE A 168 -27.26 -14.34 -21.23
CA ILE A 168 -25.98 -14.97 -20.92
C ILE A 168 -25.68 -14.82 -19.43
N PHE A 169 -25.89 -13.62 -18.86
CA PHE A 169 -25.67 -13.39 -17.45
C PHE A 169 -26.65 -14.18 -16.57
N GLU A 170 -27.91 -14.26 -16.95
CA GLU A 170 -28.89 -15.09 -16.23
C GLU A 170 -28.49 -16.57 -16.20
N ARG A 171 -27.88 -17.07 -17.26
CA ARG A 171 -27.43 -18.47 -17.33
C ARG A 171 -26.21 -18.76 -16.48
N TYR A 172 -25.18 -17.92 -16.52
CA TYR A 172 -23.84 -18.21 -15.94
C TYR A 172 -23.54 -17.44 -14.66
N THR A 173 -24.31 -16.38 -14.34
CA THR A 173 -24.04 -15.54 -13.17
C THR A 173 -25.23 -15.51 -12.21
N THR A 174 -24.95 -15.28 -10.93
CA THR A 174 -25.97 -15.00 -9.91
C THR A 174 -26.32 -13.52 -9.88
N THR A 175 -25.31 -12.66 -10.12
CA THR A 175 -25.47 -11.23 -10.22
C THR A 175 -24.57 -10.70 -11.32
N ALA A 176 -25.08 -9.74 -12.10
CA ALA A 176 -24.31 -8.98 -13.07
C ALA A 176 -24.69 -7.51 -12.96
N LYS A 177 -23.71 -6.64 -12.74
CA LYS A 177 -23.93 -5.20 -12.62
C LYS A 177 -22.96 -4.46 -13.52
N LEU A 178 -23.48 -3.63 -14.41
CA LEU A 178 -22.68 -2.70 -15.20
C LEU A 178 -22.12 -1.60 -14.27
N ILE A 179 -20.82 -1.48 -14.22
CA ILE A 179 -20.10 -0.49 -13.41
C ILE A 179 -19.77 0.75 -14.23
N SER A 180 -19.25 0.54 -15.44
CA SER A 180 -18.92 1.64 -16.34
C SER A 180 -19.04 1.24 -17.80
N ALA A 181 -19.37 2.21 -18.63
CA ALA A 181 -19.31 2.11 -20.08
C ALA A 181 -18.47 3.28 -20.59
N ARG A 182 -17.47 3.00 -21.40
CA ARG A 182 -16.61 4.03 -22.00
C ARG A 182 -16.34 3.73 -23.47
N THR A 183 -16.18 4.78 -24.25
CA THR A 183 -15.71 4.65 -25.64
C THR A 183 -14.19 4.41 -25.65
N THR A 184 -13.75 3.60 -26.57
CA THR A 184 -12.33 3.29 -26.79
C THR A 184 -12.05 3.23 -28.28
N ASN A 185 -10.78 3.15 -28.67
CA ASN A 185 -10.37 3.07 -30.07
C ASN A 185 -10.95 4.22 -30.93
N MET A 186 -10.74 5.47 -30.49
CA MET A 186 -11.23 6.70 -31.17
C MET A 186 -12.75 6.75 -31.35
N GLY A 187 -13.51 6.07 -30.47
CA GLY A 187 -14.97 6.06 -30.49
C GLY A 187 -15.62 4.90 -31.23
N SER A 188 -14.86 4.09 -31.98
CA SER A 188 -15.39 2.97 -32.76
C SER A 188 -15.79 1.74 -31.93
N LEU A 189 -15.44 1.71 -30.66
CA LEU A 189 -15.77 0.61 -29.75
C LEU A 189 -16.24 1.15 -28.40
N TYR A 190 -17.19 0.46 -27.78
CA TYR A 190 -17.50 0.63 -26.36
C TYR A 190 -16.79 -0.45 -25.56
N GLN A 191 -16.24 -0.09 -24.43
CA GLN A 191 -15.79 -1.01 -23.40
C GLN A 191 -16.74 -0.94 -22.21
N LEU A 192 -17.32 -2.08 -21.88
CA LEU A 192 -18.26 -2.26 -20.78
C LEU A 192 -17.54 -3.00 -19.65
N ASP A 193 -17.58 -2.46 -18.47
CA ASP A 193 -17.02 -3.07 -17.26
C ASP A 193 -18.17 -3.57 -16.39
N TYR A 194 -18.27 -4.88 -16.22
CA TYR A 194 -19.26 -5.53 -15.37
C TYR A 194 -18.61 -6.11 -14.11
N HIS A 195 -19.28 -5.97 -13.00
CA HIS A 195 -19.08 -6.80 -11.80
C HIS A 195 -20.05 -7.96 -11.87
N ILE A 196 -19.52 -9.17 -11.88
CA ILE A 196 -20.32 -10.40 -11.98
C ILE A 196 -19.98 -11.36 -10.85
N THR A 197 -20.98 -12.13 -10.41
CA THR A 197 -20.77 -13.26 -9.51
C THR A 197 -21.13 -14.54 -10.28
N LEU A 198 -20.13 -15.38 -10.55
CA LEU A 198 -20.35 -16.64 -11.25
C LEU A 198 -21.16 -17.62 -10.39
N LYS A 199 -22.01 -18.43 -11.02
CA LYS A 199 -22.70 -19.55 -10.35
C LYS A 199 -21.72 -20.64 -9.95
N SER A 200 -20.75 -20.93 -10.84
CA SER A 200 -19.65 -21.86 -10.59
C SER A 200 -18.34 -21.29 -11.15
N PRO A 201 -17.21 -21.43 -10.44
CA PRO A 201 -15.90 -21.00 -10.96
C PRO A 201 -15.50 -21.65 -12.28
N ASP A 202 -15.97 -22.88 -12.53
CA ASP A 202 -15.64 -23.66 -13.72
C ASP A 202 -16.37 -23.17 -14.98
N GLU A 203 -17.35 -22.27 -14.83
CA GLU A 203 -18.13 -21.72 -15.94
C GLU A 203 -17.55 -20.44 -16.55
N GLU A 204 -16.44 -19.94 -16.00
CA GLU A 204 -15.80 -18.71 -16.47
C GLU A 204 -15.49 -18.74 -17.96
N LYS A 205 -14.90 -19.85 -18.45
CA LYS A 205 -14.58 -20.01 -19.87
C LYS A 205 -15.85 -20.04 -20.73
N LYS A 206 -16.89 -20.75 -20.30
CA LYS A 206 -18.15 -20.85 -21.05
C LYS A 206 -18.86 -19.50 -21.17
N LEU A 207 -18.84 -18.71 -20.09
CA LEU A 207 -19.33 -17.34 -20.09
C LEU A 207 -18.57 -16.48 -21.10
N MET A 208 -17.24 -16.51 -21.06
CA MET A 208 -16.42 -15.74 -21.99
C MET A 208 -16.68 -16.12 -23.44
N ASP A 209 -16.79 -17.40 -23.75
CA ASP A 209 -17.06 -17.90 -25.10
C ASP A 209 -18.46 -17.46 -25.58
N ALA A 210 -19.47 -17.53 -24.71
CA ALA A 210 -20.83 -17.06 -25.02
C ALA A 210 -20.87 -15.54 -25.29
N VAL A 211 -20.18 -14.74 -24.49
CA VAL A 211 -20.07 -13.29 -24.70
C VAL A 211 -19.34 -13.00 -26.01
N ARG A 212 -18.23 -13.71 -26.31
CA ARG A 212 -17.47 -13.52 -27.55
C ARG A 212 -18.27 -13.85 -28.81
N THR A 213 -19.17 -14.82 -28.75
CA THR A 213 -20.05 -15.13 -29.88
C THR A 213 -20.98 -13.98 -30.20
N ARG A 214 -21.40 -13.20 -29.18
CA ARG A 214 -22.37 -12.11 -29.34
C ARG A 214 -21.73 -10.76 -29.61
N ASN A 215 -20.53 -10.51 -29.09
CA ASN A 215 -19.86 -9.22 -29.26
C ASN A 215 -19.08 -9.07 -30.58
N GLY A 216 -19.27 -9.94 -31.55
CA GLY A 216 -18.53 -9.92 -32.80
C GLY A 216 -17.08 -10.41 -32.67
N ASN A 217 -16.82 -11.32 -31.74
CA ASN A 217 -15.49 -11.88 -31.45
C ASN A 217 -14.43 -10.84 -31.03
N LEU A 218 -14.88 -9.72 -30.47
CA LEU A 218 -14.01 -8.70 -29.92
C LEU A 218 -13.43 -9.12 -28.56
N SER A 219 -12.56 -8.28 -28.01
CA SER A 219 -11.86 -8.56 -26.75
C SER A 219 -12.84 -8.73 -25.59
N VAL A 220 -12.68 -9.82 -24.83
CA VAL A 220 -13.32 -10.07 -23.55
C VAL A 220 -12.25 -10.41 -22.54
N GLN A 221 -12.25 -9.75 -21.40
CA GLN A 221 -11.32 -10.00 -20.31
C GLN A 221 -12.11 -10.27 -19.03
N CYS A 222 -11.85 -11.41 -18.41
CA CYS A 222 -12.38 -11.77 -17.10
C CYS A 222 -11.22 -11.86 -16.10
N GLY A 223 -11.36 -11.25 -14.94
CA GLY A 223 -10.32 -11.25 -13.90
C GLY A 223 -10.93 -11.15 -12.52
N MET A 224 -10.11 -11.38 -11.50
CA MET A 224 -10.55 -11.13 -10.11
C MET A 224 -10.89 -9.65 -9.94
N VAL A 225 -11.89 -9.38 -9.10
CA VAL A 225 -12.17 -8.02 -8.67
C VAL A 225 -11.01 -7.57 -7.80
N ILE A 226 -10.09 -6.81 -8.39
CA ILE A 226 -9.10 -6.08 -7.61
C ILE A 226 -9.91 -4.95 -6.95
N ALA A 227 -10.10 -5.03 -5.63
CA ALA A 227 -10.65 -3.91 -4.87
C ALA A 227 -9.81 -2.69 -5.25
N ASP A 228 -10.43 -1.75 -5.97
CA ASP A 228 -9.76 -0.59 -6.55
C ASP A 228 -9.32 0.34 -5.40
N SER A 229 -8.21 -0.02 -4.75
CA SER A 229 -7.54 0.80 -3.74
C SER A 229 -6.84 2.02 -4.35
N THR A 230 -7.06 2.27 -5.65
CA THR A 230 -6.35 3.29 -6.42
C THR A 230 -7.20 4.54 -6.68
N ARG A 231 -8.43 4.61 -6.15
CA ARG A 231 -9.23 5.84 -6.22
C ARG A 231 -9.22 6.54 -4.85
N LEU A 232 -8.20 7.35 -4.65
CA LEU A 232 -8.20 8.53 -3.79
C LEU A 232 -8.15 9.76 -4.68
#